data_38528033747284aafa24c4001f70a3c3
#
_entry.id   38528033747284aafa24c4001f70a3c3
#
_cell.length_a   1.000
_cell.length_b   1.000
_cell.length_c   1.000
_cell.angle_alpha   90.00
_cell.angle_beta   90.00
_cell.angle_gamma   90.00
#
_symmetry.space_group_name_H-M   'P 1'
#
loop_
_entity.id
_entity.type
_entity.pdbx_description
1 polymer ?
#
loop_
_entity_poly.entity_id
_entity_poly.type
_entity_poly.pdbx_seq_one_letter_code
_entity_poly.pdbx_strand_id
1 'polypeptide(L)'
;MLDYDKEAERYDDSRGGEPRAAAAAEAVLSLVPRQTRRLLDVACGTGIVTRRIAAARTGLRVTGVDLAPAMAHRAAARLPGAVVLADSRRLPFGSGEFDAVTSVWLLHLAGGARNVRAIVGECARVLRPGGVYVTTVGKGASHNVGSDLDAVLAARPPGVAHDAAHLVEGYAREHGLTPAGRALFTGHGQGRSPRRTIADLRRGWFVTLPPGQPLAEEFAARLAALPDQDRPRPDPVFTLTAFAKS
;
A
#
# COMPACT_ATOMS: atom_id res chain seq x y z
N MET A 1 15.47 0.87 -3.47
CA MET A 1 14.18 1.38 -2.93
C MET A 1 13.79 2.62 -3.73
N LEU A 2 12.52 2.80 -4.05
CA LEU A 2 12.04 3.97 -4.79
C LEU A 2 12.30 5.24 -3.97
N ASP A 3 12.82 6.27 -4.62
CA ASP A 3 12.98 7.60 -4.01
C ASP A 3 11.63 8.35 -4.14
N TYR A 4 10.84 8.29 -3.09
CA TYR A 4 9.49 8.85 -3.06
C TYR A 4 9.47 10.38 -3.16
N ASP A 5 10.54 11.06 -2.76
CA ASP A 5 10.64 12.52 -2.90
C ASP A 5 10.75 12.92 -4.37
N LYS A 6 11.51 12.15 -5.18
CA LYS A 6 11.62 12.39 -6.63
C LYS A 6 10.38 11.98 -7.42
N GLU A 7 9.64 10.98 -6.91
CA GLU A 7 8.43 10.47 -7.57
C GLU A 7 7.17 11.27 -7.26
N ALA A 8 7.16 12.07 -6.19
CA ALA A 8 5.97 12.71 -5.65
C ALA A 8 5.14 13.47 -6.71
N GLU A 9 5.79 14.20 -7.63
CA GLU A 9 5.09 14.99 -8.65
C GLU A 9 4.27 14.16 -9.63
N ARG A 10 4.77 12.98 -10.01
CA ARG A 10 4.16 12.10 -11.00
C ARG A 10 3.49 10.87 -10.40
N TYR A 11 3.53 10.77 -9.05
CA TYR A 11 3.11 9.56 -8.35
C TYR A 11 1.66 9.19 -8.64
N ASP A 12 0.75 10.15 -8.52
CA ASP A 12 -0.67 9.87 -8.72
C ASP A 12 -0.96 9.39 -10.15
N ASP A 13 -0.50 10.13 -11.16
CA ASP A 13 -0.72 9.81 -12.57
C ASP A 13 -0.08 8.47 -12.94
N SER A 14 1.13 8.21 -12.44
CA SER A 14 1.86 6.97 -12.72
C SER A 14 1.26 5.75 -12.02
N ARG A 15 0.38 5.94 -11.04
CA ARG A 15 -0.20 4.88 -10.19
C ARG A 15 -1.70 4.75 -10.29
N GLY A 16 -2.32 5.26 -11.37
CA GLY A 16 -3.75 5.10 -11.63
C GLY A 16 -4.65 6.18 -11.04
N GLY A 17 -4.07 7.24 -10.47
CA GLY A 17 -4.73 8.49 -10.13
C GLY A 17 -6.03 8.37 -9.33
N GLU A 18 -6.98 9.22 -9.68
CA GLU A 18 -8.28 9.33 -8.99
C GLU A 18 -9.12 8.04 -9.03
N PRO A 19 -9.21 7.25 -10.14
CA PRO A 19 -9.98 6.00 -10.13
C PRO A 19 -9.48 4.99 -9.10
N ARG A 20 -8.15 4.81 -9.02
CA ARG A 20 -7.52 3.93 -8.01
C ARG A 20 -7.77 4.43 -6.60
N ALA A 21 -7.62 5.73 -6.37
CA ALA A 21 -7.82 6.34 -5.06
C ALA A 21 -9.29 6.22 -4.60
N ALA A 22 -10.25 6.35 -5.52
CA ALA A 22 -11.67 6.15 -5.23
C ALA A 22 -11.96 4.73 -4.79
N ALA A 23 -11.51 3.73 -5.55
CA ALA A 23 -11.72 2.32 -5.22
C ALA A 23 -11.10 1.94 -3.87
N ALA A 24 -9.87 2.42 -3.59
CA ALA A 24 -9.20 2.19 -2.31
C ALA A 24 -9.95 2.84 -1.13
N ALA A 25 -10.38 4.10 -1.28
CA ALA A 25 -11.13 4.82 -0.23
C ALA A 25 -12.48 4.16 0.07
N GLU A 26 -13.21 3.73 -0.95
CA GLU A 26 -14.48 3.00 -0.80
C GLU A 26 -14.26 1.68 -0.04
N ALA A 27 -13.27 0.90 -0.43
CA ALA A 27 -12.93 -0.35 0.23
C ALA A 27 -12.50 -0.15 1.70
N VAL A 28 -11.71 0.88 2.00
CA VAL A 28 -11.38 1.26 3.39
C VAL A 28 -12.65 1.59 4.17
N LEU A 29 -13.51 2.44 3.63
CA LEU A 29 -14.73 2.91 4.29
C LEU A 29 -15.76 1.81 4.49
N SER A 30 -15.75 0.74 3.69
CA SER A 30 -16.59 -0.44 3.91
C SER A 30 -16.20 -1.24 5.15
N LEU A 31 -14.94 -1.14 5.57
CA LEU A 31 -14.37 -1.83 6.74
C LEU A 31 -14.30 -0.95 7.99
N VAL A 32 -14.38 0.38 7.83
CA VAL A 32 -14.33 1.33 8.94
C VAL A 32 -15.74 1.59 9.48
N PRO A 33 -16.02 1.37 10.78
CA PRO A 33 -17.34 1.57 11.39
C PRO A 33 -17.88 2.98 11.15
N ARG A 34 -19.20 3.11 10.93
CA ARG A 34 -19.84 4.40 10.62
C ARG A 34 -19.71 5.44 11.74
N GLN A 35 -19.64 5.01 12.98
CA GLN A 35 -19.46 5.86 14.17
C GLN A 35 -18.03 6.39 14.37
N THR A 36 -17.06 5.96 13.55
CA THR A 36 -15.67 6.46 13.59
C THR A 36 -15.64 7.97 13.46
N ARG A 37 -14.92 8.63 14.38
CA ARG A 37 -14.74 10.10 14.41
C ARG A 37 -13.32 10.52 14.09
N ARG A 38 -12.33 9.70 14.49
CA ARG A 38 -10.89 10.00 14.30
C ARG A 38 -10.23 8.84 13.57
N LEU A 39 -9.70 9.10 12.38
CA LEU A 39 -8.98 8.14 11.56
C LEU A 39 -7.56 8.63 11.30
N LEU A 40 -6.59 7.74 11.47
CA LEU A 40 -5.20 7.94 11.08
C LEU A 40 -4.91 7.15 9.81
N ASP A 41 -4.37 7.82 8.79
CA ASP A 41 -3.87 7.18 7.56
C ASP A 41 -2.35 7.19 7.57
N VAL A 42 -1.75 6.02 7.78
CA VAL A 42 -0.31 5.81 7.93
C VAL A 42 0.32 5.51 6.58
N ALA A 43 1.36 6.28 6.21
CA ALA A 43 1.94 6.38 4.87
C ALA A 43 0.91 6.87 3.85
N CYS A 44 0.32 8.02 4.14
CA CYS A 44 -0.74 8.63 3.33
C CYS A 44 -0.29 9.06 1.92
N GLY A 45 1.01 9.05 1.63
CA GLY A 45 1.59 9.43 0.36
C GLY A 45 1.22 10.87 -0.01
N THR A 46 0.75 11.07 -1.23
CA THR A 46 0.25 12.38 -1.71
C THR A 46 -1.08 12.80 -1.09
N GLY A 47 -1.69 11.99 -0.23
CA GLY A 47 -2.98 12.26 0.39
C GLY A 47 -4.19 12.06 -0.52
N ILE A 48 -4.03 11.49 -1.72
CA ILE A 48 -5.13 11.33 -2.69
C ILE A 48 -6.23 10.38 -2.17
N VAL A 49 -5.88 9.28 -1.48
CA VAL A 49 -6.82 8.37 -0.83
C VAL A 49 -7.38 9.00 0.45
N THR A 50 -6.49 9.56 1.27
CA THR A 50 -6.82 10.20 2.56
C THR A 50 -7.87 11.31 2.40
N ARG A 51 -7.71 12.17 1.39
CA ARG A 51 -8.67 13.23 1.05
C ARG A 51 -10.06 12.67 0.73
N ARG A 52 -10.12 11.56 -0.02
CA ARG A 52 -11.38 10.92 -0.36
C ARG A 52 -12.07 10.30 0.85
N ILE A 53 -11.30 9.67 1.74
CA ILE A 53 -11.82 9.16 3.01
C ILE A 53 -12.39 10.32 3.85
N ALA A 54 -11.67 11.44 3.96
CA ALA A 54 -12.11 12.62 4.72
C ALA A 54 -13.39 13.23 4.15
N ALA A 55 -13.50 13.33 2.82
CA ALA A 55 -14.66 13.91 2.15
C ALA A 55 -15.92 13.02 2.19
N ALA A 56 -15.76 11.70 2.37
CA ALA A 56 -16.86 10.74 2.27
C ALA A 56 -17.80 10.72 3.48
N ARG A 57 -17.36 11.23 4.64
CA ARG A 57 -18.17 11.20 5.88
C ARG A 57 -18.07 12.50 6.64
N THR A 58 -19.17 13.21 6.76
CA THR A 58 -19.29 14.39 7.61
C THR A 58 -18.96 14.04 9.08
N GLY A 59 -18.09 14.83 9.70
CA GLY A 59 -17.65 14.64 11.09
C GLY A 59 -16.53 13.62 11.29
N LEU A 60 -16.04 12.96 10.24
CA LEU A 60 -14.82 12.15 10.28
C LEU A 60 -13.59 13.07 10.19
N ARG A 61 -12.78 13.12 11.23
CA ARG A 61 -11.48 13.81 11.23
C ARG A 61 -10.41 12.82 10.79
N VAL A 62 -9.72 13.13 9.71
CA VAL A 62 -8.66 12.28 9.17
C VAL A 62 -7.33 12.98 9.34
N THR A 63 -6.35 12.27 9.90
CA THR A 63 -4.95 12.71 9.98
C THR A 63 -4.11 11.81 9.09
N GLY A 64 -3.27 12.39 8.24
CA GLY A 64 -2.30 11.66 7.43
C GLY A 64 -0.90 11.71 8.02
N VAL A 65 -0.16 10.62 7.90
CA VAL A 65 1.28 10.56 8.25
C VAL A 65 2.05 10.01 7.07
N ASP A 66 3.17 10.66 6.73
CA ASP A 66 4.13 10.11 5.77
C ASP A 66 5.57 10.39 6.20
N LEU A 67 6.51 9.54 5.79
CA LEU A 67 7.93 9.70 6.07
C LEU A 67 8.65 10.56 5.03
N ALA A 68 8.16 10.55 3.77
CA ALA A 68 8.77 11.28 2.68
C ALA A 68 8.30 12.76 2.68
N PRO A 69 9.21 13.74 2.83
CA PRO A 69 8.84 15.16 2.90
C PRO A 69 8.04 15.65 1.71
N ALA A 70 8.39 15.27 0.47
CA ALA A 70 7.67 15.70 -0.72
C ALA A 70 6.25 15.09 -0.78
N MET A 71 6.07 13.85 -0.33
CA MET A 71 4.75 13.22 -0.21
C MET A 71 3.89 13.96 0.83
N ALA A 72 4.43 14.17 2.03
CA ALA A 72 3.74 14.89 3.11
C ALA A 72 3.37 16.32 2.71
N HIS A 73 4.23 17.01 1.97
CA HIS A 73 3.95 18.36 1.45
C HIS A 73 2.74 18.36 0.49
N ARG A 74 2.68 17.40 -0.45
CA ARG A 74 1.53 17.26 -1.36
C ARG A 74 0.26 16.88 -0.62
N ALA A 75 0.37 16.00 0.37
CA ALA A 75 -0.77 15.64 1.22
C ALA A 75 -1.28 16.86 2.02
N ALA A 76 -0.40 17.69 2.55
CA ALA A 76 -0.76 18.91 3.30
C ALA A 76 -1.50 19.93 2.42
N ALA A 77 -1.17 20.02 1.13
CA ALA A 77 -1.93 20.85 0.18
C ALA A 77 -3.37 20.36 -0.02
N ARG A 78 -3.61 19.05 0.11
CA ARG A 78 -4.95 18.43 0.00
C ARG A 78 -5.73 18.38 1.32
N LEU A 79 -5.01 18.37 2.42
CA LEU A 79 -5.52 18.20 3.79
C LEU A 79 -4.85 19.22 4.71
N PRO A 80 -5.17 20.54 4.57
CA PRO A 80 -4.52 21.58 5.36
C PRO A 80 -4.64 21.33 6.88
N GLY A 81 -3.51 21.38 7.58
CA GLY A 81 -3.44 21.19 9.03
C GLY A 81 -3.66 19.75 9.52
N ALA A 82 -3.79 18.77 8.61
CA ALA A 82 -4.11 17.40 8.98
C ALA A 82 -3.01 16.38 8.57
N VAL A 83 -1.78 16.84 8.27
CA VAL A 83 -0.67 15.95 7.86
C VAL A 83 0.54 16.16 8.76
N VAL A 84 1.16 15.05 9.16
CA VAL A 84 2.36 15.01 10.01
C VAL A 84 3.47 14.26 9.29
N LEU A 85 4.68 14.82 9.30
CA LEU A 85 5.89 14.14 8.82
C LEU A 85 6.42 13.24 9.94
N ALA A 86 6.33 11.92 9.78
CA ALA A 86 6.83 10.98 10.80
C ALA A 86 7.05 9.57 10.25
N ASP A 87 7.83 8.78 11.00
CA ASP A 87 8.08 7.37 10.73
C ASP A 87 6.92 6.50 11.25
N SER A 88 6.37 5.66 10.38
CA SER A 88 5.31 4.71 10.72
C SER A 88 5.68 3.69 11.81
N ARG A 89 6.99 3.49 12.05
CA ARG A 89 7.51 2.63 13.12
C ARG A 89 7.56 3.31 14.48
N ARG A 90 7.29 4.62 14.53
CA ARG A 90 7.29 5.46 15.74
C ARG A 90 6.35 6.65 15.54
N LEU A 91 5.06 6.41 15.68
CA LEU A 91 4.03 7.42 15.45
C LEU A 91 4.00 8.46 16.58
N PRO A 92 3.95 9.78 16.27
CA PRO A 92 3.98 10.85 17.26
C PRO A 92 2.60 11.12 17.88
N PHE A 93 1.86 10.06 18.22
CA PHE A 93 0.53 10.13 18.81
C PHE A 93 0.43 9.32 20.09
N GLY A 94 -0.51 9.69 20.96
CA GLY A 94 -0.81 8.96 22.19
C GLY A 94 -1.41 7.57 21.94
N SER A 95 -1.27 6.67 22.92
CA SER A 95 -1.93 5.37 22.86
C SER A 95 -3.46 5.56 22.91
N GLY A 96 -4.19 4.82 22.04
CA GLY A 96 -5.65 4.85 22.03
C GLY A 96 -6.26 6.15 21.48
N GLU A 97 -5.52 6.91 20.70
CA GLU A 97 -5.96 8.23 20.22
C GLU A 97 -6.95 8.15 19.04
N PHE A 98 -6.97 7.06 18.27
CA PHE A 98 -7.77 6.95 17.05
C PHE A 98 -8.82 5.82 17.16
N ASP A 99 -9.98 6.06 16.53
CA ASP A 99 -11.04 5.06 16.37
C ASP A 99 -10.72 4.07 15.25
N ALA A 100 -10.04 4.54 14.21
CA ALA A 100 -9.58 3.73 13.09
C ALA A 100 -8.17 4.14 12.66
N VAL A 101 -7.39 3.16 12.20
CA VAL A 101 -6.07 3.36 11.60
C VAL A 101 -6.06 2.65 10.25
N THR A 102 -5.51 3.29 9.22
CA THR A 102 -5.33 2.68 7.90
C THR A 102 -3.87 2.71 7.48
N SER A 103 -3.43 1.72 6.70
CA SER A 103 -2.14 1.73 6.02
C SER A 103 -2.25 1.03 4.67
N VAL A 104 -2.66 1.79 3.66
CA VAL A 104 -2.87 1.26 2.30
C VAL A 104 -1.55 1.30 1.54
N TRP A 105 -1.12 0.12 1.02
CA TRP A 105 0.15 -0.05 0.28
C TRP A 105 1.44 0.32 1.05
N LEU A 106 1.47 0.13 2.38
CA LEU A 106 2.66 0.41 3.20
C LEU A 106 3.51 -0.84 3.45
N LEU A 107 2.93 -1.93 3.95
CA LEU A 107 3.68 -3.02 4.59
C LEU A 107 4.68 -3.72 3.66
N HIS A 108 4.40 -3.80 2.36
CA HIS A 108 5.32 -4.35 1.34
C HIS A 108 6.60 -3.49 1.14
N LEU A 109 6.61 -2.24 1.60
CA LEU A 109 7.74 -1.31 1.52
C LEU A 109 8.61 -1.31 2.78
N ALA A 110 8.18 -1.98 3.83
CA ALA A 110 8.81 -1.90 5.16
C ALA A 110 10.23 -2.49 5.24
N GLY A 111 10.70 -3.22 4.21
CA GLY A 111 12.07 -3.73 4.11
C GLY A 111 12.40 -4.87 5.06
N GLY A 112 11.39 -5.59 5.59
CA GLY A 112 11.61 -6.79 6.39
C GLY A 112 10.60 -7.00 7.52
N ALA A 113 10.53 -8.23 8.04
CA ALA A 113 9.58 -8.65 9.06
C ALA A 113 9.60 -7.79 10.32
N ARG A 114 10.81 -7.41 10.78
CA ARG A 114 10.97 -6.55 11.97
C ARG A 114 10.27 -5.21 11.82
N ASN A 115 10.40 -4.59 10.66
CA ASN A 115 9.77 -3.30 10.41
C ASN A 115 8.26 -3.44 10.24
N VAL A 116 7.77 -4.49 9.55
CA VAL A 116 6.32 -4.75 9.43
C VAL A 116 5.71 -4.92 10.81
N ARG A 117 6.34 -5.74 11.69
CA ARG A 117 5.90 -5.94 13.08
C ARG A 117 5.86 -4.63 13.86
N ALA A 118 6.90 -3.78 13.73
CA ALA A 118 6.94 -2.48 14.40
C ALA A 118 5.83 -1.54 13.92
N ILE A 119 5.56 -1.49 12.61
CA ILE A 119 4.47 -0.69 12.05
C ILE A 119 3.11 -1.17 12.57
N VAL A 120 2.85 -2.48 12.53
CA VAL A 120 1.60 -3.06 13.04
C VAL A 120 1.43 -2.76 14.53
N GLY A 121 2.52 -2.87 15.32
CA GLY A 121 2.52 -2.53 16.75
C GLY A 121 2.18 -1.07 17.01
N GLU A 122 2.75 -0.14 16.26
CA GLU A 122 2.43 1.28 16.41
C GLU A 122 0.98 1.61 15.98
N CYS A 123 0.50 1.01 14.89
CA CYS A 123 -0.91 1.12 14.49
C CYS A 123 -1.84 0.60 15.60
N ALA A 124 -1.51 -0.55 16.19
CA ALA A 124 -2.26 -1.10 17.33
C ALA A 124 -2.17 -0.21 18.57
N ARG A 125 -1.01 0.37 18.88
CA ARG A 125 -0.81 1.24 20.05
C ARG A 125 -1.68 2.49 19.98
N VAL A 126 -1.69 3.18 18.84
CA VAL A 126 -2.46 4.43 18.68
C VAL A 126 -3.95 4.19 18.50
N LEU A 127 -4.37 2.97 18.20
CA LEU A 127 -5.76 2.55 18.09
C LEU A 127 -6.37 2.36 19.48
N ARG A 128 -7.56 2.91 19.74
CA ARG A 128 -8.28 2.70 21.00
C ARG A 128 -8.86 1.28 21.10
N PRO A 129 -9.17 0.76 22.29
CA PRO A 129 -9.98 -0.44 22.44
C PRO A 129 -11.31 -0.29 21.66
N GLY A 130 -11.73 -1.36 21.00
CA GLY A 130 -12.90 -1.37 20.10
C GLY A 130 -12.68 -0.65 18.76
N GLY A 131 -11.48 -0.15 18.48
CA GLY A 131 -11.12 0.46 17.20
C GLY A 131 -10.74 -0.57 16.13
N VAL A 132 -10.57 -0.13 14.87
CA VAL A 132 -10.24 -0.99 13.73
C VAL A 132 -8.96 -0.53 13.02
N TYR A 133 -8.06 -1.49 12.72
CA TYR A 133 -6.92 -1.29 11.84
C TYR A 133 -7.19 -1.93 10.49
N VAL A 134 -7.03 -1.18 9.38
CA VAL A 134 -7.25 -1.64 8.00
C VAL A 134 -5.96 -1.52 7.21
N THR A 135 -5.49 -2.60 6.60
CA THR A 135 -4.24 -2.59 5.82
C THR A 135 -4.29 -3.46 4.58
N THR A 136 -3.50 -3.09 3.57
CA THR A 136 -3.27 -3.94 2.41
C THR A 136 -2.33 -5.09 2.78
N VAL A 137 -2.68 -6.31 2.38
CA VAL A 137 -1.86 -7.50 2.56
C VAL A 137 -1.55 -8.16 1.21
N GLY A 138 -0.38 -8.83 1.11
CA GLY A 138 0.01 -9.60 -0.05
C GLY A 138 0.07 -8.80 -1.36
N LYS A 139 0.47 -7.54 -1.30
CA LYS A 139 0.45 -6.61 -2.44
C LYS A 139 1.21 -7.13 -3.65
N GLY A 140 2.34 -7.80 -3.43
CA GLY A 140 3.13 -8.40 -4.51
C GLY A 140 2.38 -9.51 -5.24
N ALA A 141 1.67 -10.37 -4.51
CA ALA A 141 0.87 -11.47 -5.06
C ALA A 141 -0.33 -10.95 -5.87
N SER A 142 -0.93 -9.84 -5.47
CA SER A 142 -2.06 -9.22 -6.18
C SER A 142 -1.75 -8.83 -7.63
N HIS A 143 -0.48 -8.66 -7.97
CA HIS A 143 -0.06 -8.38 -9.35
C HIS A 143 -0.01 -9.62 -10.26
N ASN A 144 -0.21 -10.81 -9.72
CA ASN A 144 -0.42 -12.02 -10.53
C ASN A 144 -1.89 -12.08 -10.93
N VAL A 145 -2.17 -11.71 -12.17
CA VAL A 145 -3.53 -11.68 -12.76
C VAL A 145 -3.76 -12.80 -13.77
N GLY A 146 -2.83 -13.77 -13.84
CA GLY A 146 -2.90 -14.90 -14.77
C GLY A 146 -2.55 -14.54 -16.22
N SER A 147 -1.80 -13.47 -16.42
CA SER A 147 -1.41 -13.00 -17.75
C SER A 147 -0.16 -13.72 -18.30
N ASP A 148 0.14 -13.48 -19.58
CA ASP A 148 1.39 -13.93 -20.23
C ASP A 148 2.64 -13.37 -19.55
N LEU A 149 2.56 -12.14 -19.01
CA LEU A 149 3.60 -11.53 -18.17
C LEU A 149 3.86 -12.37 -16.90
N ASP A 150 2.79 -12.82 -16.26
CA ASP A 150 2.88 -13.60 -15.03
C ASP A 150 3.48 -14.98 -15.31
N ALA A 151 3.15 -15.58 -16.48
CA ALA A 151 3.75 -16.83 -16.91
C ALA A 151 5.28 -16.70 -17.11
N VAL A 152 5.75 -15.60 -17.69
CA VAL A 152 7.19 -15.31 -17.78
C VAL A 152 7.80 -15.12 -16.40
N LEU A 153 7.18 -14.30 -15.54
CA LEU A 153 7.71 -13.93 -14.22
C LEU A 153 7.60 -15.06 -13.17
N ALA A 154 6.82 -16.11 -13.42
CA ALA A 154 6.69 -17.26 -12.52
C ALA A 154 8.02 -17.99 -12.27
N ALA A 155 8.92 -18.00 -13.25
CA ALA A 155 10.23 -18.64 -13.14
C ALA A 155 11.28 -17.81 -12.35
N ARG A 156 10.93 -16.60 -11.91
CA ARG A 156 11.87 -15.77 -11.13
C ARG A 156 12.15 -16.38 -9.76
N PRO A 157 13.35 -16.17 -9.17
CA PRO A 157 13.62 -16.58 -7.80
C PRO A 157 12.56 -16.04 -6.84
N PRO A 158 12.08 -16.84 -5.86
CA PRO A 158 11.10 -16.38 -4.90
C PRO A 158 11.66 -15.27 -4.01
N GLY A 159 10.85 -14.26 -3.75
CA GLY A 159 11.14 -13.22 -2.75
C GLY A 159 10.34 -13.48 -1.47
N VAL A 160 10.79 -12.91 -0.36
CA VAL A 160 10.06 -12.97 0.90
C VAL A 160 9.02 -11.86 0.96
N ALA A 161 7.74 -12.25 0.95
CA ALA A 161 6.62 -11.31 1.09
C ALA A 161 6.30 -11.09 2.58
N HIS A 162 6.95 -10.13 3.21
CA HIS A 162 6.75 -9.83 4.64
C HIS A 162 5.35 -9.25 4.95
N ASP A 163 4.62 -8.83 3.91
CA ASP A 163 3.21 -8.37 3.97
C ASP A 163 2.21 -9.50 3.65
N ALA A 164 2.63 -10.76 3.57
CA ALA A 164 1.73 -11.89 3.36
C ALA A 164 0.65 -11.94 4.46
N ALA A 165 -0.59 -12.22 4.08
CA ALA A 165 -1.75 -12.12 4.98
C ALA A 165 -1.55 -12.88 6.31
N HIS A 166 -1.07 -14.13 6.27
CA HIS A 166 -0.84 -14.94 7.46
C HIS A 166 0.24 -14.37 8.39
N LEU A 167 1.28 -13.71 7.84
CA LEU A 167 2.31 -13.03 8.64
C LEU A 167 1.75 -11.78 9.31
N VAL A 168 1.02 -10.96 8.55
CA VAL A 168 0.38 -9.74 9.10
C VAL A 168 -0.64 -10.10 10.17
N GLU A 169 -1.43 -11.16 9.98
CA GLU A 169 -2.34 -11.70 11.01
C GLU A 169 -1.58 -12.15 12.26
N GLY A 170 -0.41 -12.78 12.11
CA GLY A 170 0.47 -13.14 13.23
C GLY A 170 0.93 -11.91 14.00
N TYR A 171 1.47 -10.90 13.32
CA TYR A 171 1.91 -9.65 13.94
C TYR A 171 0.75 -8.88 14.61
N ALA A 172 -0.42 -8.85 13.95
CA ALA A 172 -1.61 -8.22 14.52
C ALA A 172 -2.03 -8.88 15.85
N ARG A 173 -2.03 -10.22 15.89
CA ARG A 173 -2.37 -11.00 17.11
C ARG A 173 -1.41 -10.73 18.26
N GLU A 174 -0.11 -10.56 18.01
CA GLU A 174 0.89 -10.20 19.02
C GLU A 174 0.55 -8.87 19.74
N HIS A 175 -0.23 -8.01 19.10
CA HIS A 175 -0.63 -6.69 19.61
C HIS A 175 -2.13 -6.60 19.99
N GLY A 176 -2.79 -7.73 20.21
CA GLY A 176 -4.19 -7.77 20.66
C GLY A 176 -5.19 -7.41 19.56
N LEU A 177 -4.80 -7.56 18.29
CA LEU A 177 -5.68 -7.33 17.15
C LEU A 177 -6.19 -8.67 16.59
N THR A 178 -7.49 -8.77 16.33
CA THR A 178 -8.15 -9.95 15.74
C THR A 178 -8.75 -9.65 14.38
N PRO A 179 -8.73 -10.58 13.41
CA PRO A 179 -9.35 -10.38 12.11
C PRO A 179 -10.83 -9.99 12.24
N ALA A 180 -11.27 -8.94 11.53
CA ALA A 180 -12.62 -8.37 11.63
C ALA A 180 -13.32 -8.21 10.28
N GLY A 181 -12.62 -8.42 9.17
CA GLY A 181 -13.22 -8.34 7.83
C GLY A 181 -12.19 -8.22 6.72
N ARG A 182 -12.67 -8.34 5.49
CA ARG A 182 -11.86 -8.16 4.28
C ARG A 182 -12.65 -7.40 3.22
N ALA A 183 -11.95 -6.63 2.39
CA ALA A 183 -12.50 -5.99 1.20
C ALA A 183 -11.53 -6.13 0.04
N LEU A 184 -12.06 -6.16 -1.16
CA LEU A 184 -11.28 -6.17 -2.40
C LEU A 184 -11.50 -4.86 -3.15
N PHE A 185 -10.47 -4.39 -3.84
CA PHE A 185 -10.60 -3.24 -4.73
C PHE A 185 -9.65 -3.34 -5.93
N THR A 186 -10.11 -2.83 -7.07
CA THR A 186 -9.32 -2.83 -8.29
C THR A 186 -8.26 -1.73 -8.25
N GLY A 187 -7.02 -2.10 -8.57
CA GLY A 187 -5.90 -1.17 -8.74
C GLY A 187 -5.92 -0.51 -10.12
N HIS A 188 -6.92 0.32 -10.38
CA HIS A 188 -7.10 0.97 -11.68
C HIS A 188 -5.82 1.62 -12.19
N GLY A 189 -5.49 1.38 -13.47
CA GLY A 189 -4.29 1.90 -14.12
C GLY A 189 -2.96 1.29 -13.64
N GLN A 190 -2.99 0.18 -12.89
CA GLN A 190 -1.80 -0.53 -12.45
C GLN A 190 -1.53 -1.83 -13.24
N GLY A 191 -2.30 -2.10 -14.27
CA GLY A 191 -2.01 -3.15 -15.23
C GLY A 191 -0.62 -2.95 -15.85
N ARG A 192 0.12 -4.04 -15.98
CA ARG A 192 1.49 -4.00 -16.52
C ARG A 192 1.52 -4.32 -18.00
N SER A 193 2.32 -3.58 -18.77
CA SER A 193 2.69 -3.97 -20.14
C SER A 193 4.09 -4.57 -20.16
N PRO A 194 4.47 -5.37 -21.18
CA PRO A 194 5.81 -5.90 -21.31
C PRO A 194 6.88 -4.81 -21.28
N ARG A 195 6.72 -3.76 -22.06
CA ARG A 195 7.68 -2.62 -22.11
C ARG A 195 7.86 -1.95 -20.75
N ARG A 196 6.75 -1.69 -20.05
CA ARG A 196 6.82 -1.10 -18.69
C ARG A 196 7.48 -2.04 -17.70
N THR A 197 7.20 -3.34 -17.78
CA THR A 197 7.80 -4.35 -16.89
C THR A 197 9.31 -4.46 -17.12
N ILE A 198 9.79 -4.39 -18.36
CA ILE A 198 11.22 -4.33 -18.69
C ILE A 198 11.86 -3.07 -18.10
N ALA A 199 11.20 -1.92 -18.22
CA ALA A 199 11.70 -0.67 -17.63
C ALA A 199 11.78 -0.77 -16.10
N ASP A 200 10.82 -1.40 -15.46
CA ASP A 200 10.79 -1.61 -14.01
C ASP A 200 11.88 -2.60 -13.55
N LEU A 201 12.17 -3.65 -14.32
CA LEU A 201 13.33 -4.53 -14.10
C LEU A 201 14.64 -3.75 -14.11
N ARG A 202 14.86 -2.94 -15.12
CA ARG A 202 16.07 -2.13 -15.28
C ARG A 202 16.23 -1.06 -14.20
N ARG A 203 15.12 -0.61 -13.60
CA ARG A 203 15.10 0.31 -12.44
C ARG A 203 15.32 -0.40 -11.09
N GLY A 204 15.42 -1.74 -11.07
CA GLY A 204 15.62 -2.50 -9.85
C GLY A 204 14.36 -2.66 -8.97
N TRP A 205 13.18 -2.58 -9.56
CA TRP A 205 11.93 -2.77 -8.82
C TRP A 205 11.63 -4.23 -8.49
N PHE A 206 12.31 -5.15 -9.15
CA PHE A 206 12.24 -6.57 -8.86
C PHE A 206 13.44 -7.00 -8.02
N VAL A 207 13.26 -7.05 -6.70
CA VAL A 207 14.33 -7.36 -5.73
C VAL A 207 15.06 -8.67 -6.07
N THR A 208 14.35 -9.65 -6.60
CA THR A 208 14.91 -10.97 -6.97
C THR A 208 15.57 -11.00 -8.36
N LEU A 209 15.51 -9.88 -9.10
CA LEU A 209 16.12 -9.70 -10.41
C LEU A 209 16.89 -8.37 -10.43
N PRO A 210 18.04 -8.29 -9.74
CA PRO A 210 18.82 -7.04 -9.68
C PRO A 210 19.27 -6.61 -11.07
N PRO A 211 19.20 -5.29 -11.40
CA PRO A 211 19.61 -4.79 -12.70
C PRO A 211 21.09 -5.09 -12.98
N GLY A 212 21.41 -5.33 -14.25
CA GLY A 212 22.77 -5.66 -14.69
C GLY A 212 23.20 -7.12 -14.42
N GLN A 213 22.35 -7.93 -13.82
CA GLN A 213 22.57 -9.36 -13.68
C GLN A 213 22.11 -10.12 -14.93
N PRO A 214 22.84 -11.20 -15.37
CA PRO A 214 22.43 -11.99 -16.55
C PRO A 214 20.99 -12.48 -16.49
N LEU A 215 20.54 -12.90 -15.31
CA LEU A 215 19.17 -13.37 -15.10
C LEU A 215 18.13 -12.26 -15.37
N ALA A 216 18.38 -11.03 -14.95
CA ALA A 216 17.48 -9.91 -15.21
C ALA A 216 17.37 -9.60 -16.72
N GLU A 217 18.47 -9.68 -17.46
CA GLU A 217 18.47 -9.49 -18.92
C GLU A 217 17.79 -10.67 -19.65
N GLU A 218 17.93 -11.90 -19.16
CA GLU A 218 17.15 -13.05 -19.68
C GLU A 218 15.64 -12.80 -19.53
N PHE A 219 15.19 -12.36 -18.36
CA PHE A 219 13.77 -12.02 -18.15
C PHE A 219 13.33 -10.85 -19.03
N ALA A 220 14.17 -9.83 -19.20
CA ALA A 220 13.90 -8.71 -20.09
C ALA A 220 13.72 -9.16 -21.56
N ALA A 221 14.58 -10.08 -22.03
CA ALA A 221 14.48 -10.65 -23.38
C ALA A 221 13.20 -11.48 -23.54
N ARG A 222 12.83 -12.32 -22.56
CA ARG A 222 11.58 -13.09 -22.58
C ARG A 222 10.34 -12.20 -22.59
N LEU A 223 10.34 -11.11 -21.83
CA LEU A 223 9.28 -10.10 -21.83
C LEU A 223 9.22 -9.34 -23.17
N ALA A 224 10.36 -9.04 -23.79
CA ALA A 224 10.43 -8.39 -25.08
C ALA A 224 9.88 -9.26 -26.25
N ALA A 225 9.86 -10.58 -26.07
CA ALA A 225 9.29 -11.52 -27.04
C ALA A 225 7.75 -11.64 -26.95
N LEU A 226 7.13 -11.08 -25.91
CA LEU A 226 5.67 -11.11 -25.78
C LEU A 226 4.99 -10.18 -26.80
N PRO A 227 3.76 -10.48 -27.26
CA PRO A 227 2.99 -9.58 -28.13
C PRO A 227 2.53 -8.33 -27.36
N ASP A 228 2.04 -7.34 -28.11
CA ASP A 228 1.37 -6.15 -27.58
C ASP A 228 2.21 -5.44 -26.48
N GLN A 229 3.42 -5.04 -26.83
CA GLN A 229 4.43 -4.50 -25.93
C GLN A 229 3.96 -3.33 -25.05
N ASP A 230 3.06 -2.51 -25.56
CA ASP A 230 2.55 -1.31 -24.86
C ASP A 230 1.16 -1.53 -24.24
N ARG A 231 0.47 -2.63 -24.56
CA ARG A 231 -0.86 -2.92 -24.03
C ARG A 231 -0.78 -3.41 -22.58
N PRO A 232 -1.37 -2.70 -21.60
CA PRO A 232 -1.46 -3.18 -20.23
C PRO A 232 -2.26 -4.48 -20.15
N ARG A 233 -1.81 -5.41 -19.33
CA ARG A 233 -2.59 -6.58 -18.88
C ARG A 233 -3.60 -6.12 -17.82
N PRO A 234 -4.55 -6.96 -17.42
CA PRO A 234 -5.59 -6.56 -16.45
C PRO A 234 -5.03 -5.90 -15.20
N ASP A 235 -5.79 -4.99 -14.64
CA ASP A 235 -5.46 -4.34 -13.39
C ASP A 235 -5.45 -5.35 -12.22
N PRO A 236 -4.53 -5.22 -11.26
CA PRO A 236 -4.52 -6.08 -10.07
C PRO A 236 -5.72 -5.81 -9.18
N VAL A 237 -6.15 -6.84 -8.45
CA VAL A 237 -7.12 -6.72 -7.37
C VAL A 237 -6.39 -6.82 -6.04
N PHE A 238 -6.47 -5.78 -5.21
CA PHE A 238 -5.84 -5.72 -3.91
C PHE A 238 -6.78 -6.16 -2.80
N THR A 239 -6.20 -6.79 -1.77
CA THR A 239 -6.93 -7.19 -0.57
C THR A 239 -6.62 -6.23 0.58
N LEU A 240 -7.66 -5.70 1.20
CA LEU A 240 -7.62 -5.08 2.52
C LEU A 240 -8.07 -6.09 3.57
N THR A 241 -7.35 -6.13 4.68
CA THR A 241 -7.76 -6.87 5.88
C THR A 241 -7.97 -5.86 7.00
N ALA A 242 -9.10 -6.01 7.70
CA ALA A 242 -9.43 -5.26 8.91
C ALA A 242 -9.14 -6.12 10.14
N PHE A 243 -8.65 -5.49 11.19
CA PHE A 243 -8.38 -6.08 12.50
C PHE A 243 -9.04 -5.22 13.58
N ALA A 244 -9.79 -5.84 14.49
CA ALA A 244 -10.38 -5.17 15.64
C ALA A 244 -9.45 -5.26 16.83
N LYS A 245 -9.33 -4.18 17.61
CA LYS A 245 -8.60 -4.16 18.88
C LYS A 245 -9.54 -4.51 20.02
N SER A 246 -9.16 -5.51 20.80
CA SER A 246 -9.86 -5.88 22.03
C SER A 246 -9.81 -4.78 23.09
#